data_27cca3761be239b826bca4878aec508d
#
_entry.id   27cca3761be239b826bca4878aec508d
#
_cell.length_a   1.000
_cell.length_b   1.000
_cell.length_c   1.000
_cell.angle_alpha   90.00
_cell.angle_beta   90.00
_cell.angle_gamma   90.00
#
_symmetry.space_group_name_H-M   'P 1'
#
loop_
_entity.id
_entity.type
_entity.pdbx_description
1 polymer ?
#
loop_
_entity_poly.entity_id
_entity_poly.type
_entity_poly.pdbx_seq_one_letter_code
_entity_poly.pdbx_strand_id
1 'polypeptide(L)'
;MTITAAADGSALGNPGPAGWAWYVNDDCWRAGGWPHGTNNQGELMAVLDLFRATAHVPGEDLRVLCDSQYVINSITKWMPGWKRKGWRKADGKPVLNVELLKELDRELAGRKYTFEWVKGHAGHHLNEAADERARAAATAYQQGVAARSGPGFAGAPSAEAPAAPAPAAATGAPAAAAPAQAGSVASPVKAPSTKAPAAHVPAARIPAAANGRTGSFRPESYEEPDLFSELESESFGAPQANGAGPGPEETAEALERELSGPDVRGDIGRTGGLLHPDFMEIGASGRVWTRDAKMMALEEDPGHQAELEILGADRIGTGAVLLTYRSYSRSGTTLRSSLWVLDGTRWRLRFHQETPEA
;
A
#
# COMPACT_ATOMS: atom_id res chain seq x y z
N MET A 1 26.39 19.45 -12.60
CA MET A 1 26.82 18.19 -11.97
C MET A 1 25.61 17.33 -11.69
N THR A 2 25.79 16.00 -11.53
CA THR A 2 24.68 15.14 -11.12
C THR A 2 24.92 14.66 -9.69
N ILE A 3 23.99 14.92 -8.80
CA ILE A 3 23.99 14.41 -7.43
C ILE A 3 23.22 13.10 -7.42
N THR A 4 23.89 12.00 -7.07
CA THR A 4 23.24 10.70 -6.92
C THR A 4 23.04 10.41 -5.43
N ALA A 5 21.81 10.19 -5.00
CA ALA A 5 21.45 9.88 -3.63
C ALA A 5 20.45 8.72 -3.57
N ALA A 6 20.55 7.86 -2.56
CA ALA A 6 19.47 6.93 -2.22
C ALA A 6 18.57 7.56 -1.14
N ALA A 7 17.29 7.23 -1.19
CA ALA A 7 16.29 7.67 -0.21
C ALA A 7 15.44 6.46 0.21
N ASP A 8 15.28 6.29 1.53
CA ASP A 8 14.58 5.14 2.09
C ASP A 8 13.84 5.49 3.39
N GLY A 9 12.84 4.69 3.71
CA GLY A 9 12.05 4.77 4.93
C GLY A 9 12.00 3.43 5.67
N SER A 10 11.80 3.48 6.98
CA SER A 10 11.66 2.28 7.81
C SER A 10 10.63 2.51 8.90
N ALA A 11 9.77 1.53 9.15
CA ALA A 11 8.84 1.57 10.27
C ALA A 11 8.89 0.26 11.06
N LEU A 12 9.01 0.36 12.38
CA LEU A 12 8.98 -0.77 13.31
C LEU A 12 7.52 -1.03 13.72
N GLY A 13 6.78 -1.68 12.83
CA GLY A 13 5.32 -1.75 12.83
C GLY A 13 4.75 -0.71 11.86
N ASN A 14 3.62 -1.00 11.23
CA ASN A 14 3.04 -0.11 10.21
C ASN A 14 1.54 0.12 10.48
N PRO A 15 1.18 1.22 11.21
CA PRO A 15 2.03 2.28 11.73
C PRO A 15 2.80 1.91 13.02
N GLY A 16 3.94 2.59 13.24
CA GLY A 16 4.79 2.40 14.41
C GLY A 16 5.90 3.45 14.48
N PRO A 17 6.93 3.27 15.34
CA PRO A 17 8.12 4.11 15.30
C PRO A 17 8.72 4.05 13.90
N ALA A 18 8.86 5.22 13.26
CA ALA A 18 9.27 5.32 11.87
C ALA A 18 10.48 6.23 11.70
N GLY A 19 11.34 5.87 10.76
CA GLY A 19 12.51 6.61 10.38
C GLY A 19 12.58 6.83 8.88
N TRP A 20 13.39 7.77 8.47
CA TRP A 20 13.69 8.11 7.10
C TRP A 20 15.15 8.48 6.96
N ALA A 21 15.74 8.23 5.82
CA ALA A 21 17.08 8.71 5.51
C ALA A 21 17.30 8.89 4.00
N TRP A 22 18.17 9.82 3.67
CA TRP A 22 18.83 9.87 2.37
C TRP A 22 20.34 9.81 2.54
N TYR A 23 21.03 9.27 1.52
CA TYR A 23 22.45 9.02 1.57
C TYR A 23 23.10 9.26 0.20
N VAL A 24 24.16 10.08 0.17
CA VAL A 24 25.05 10.30 -0.97
C VAL A 24 26.40 9.62 -0.72
N ASN A 25 26.99 9.86 0.46
CA ASN A 25 28.23 9.25 0.96
C ASN A 25 28.31 9.47 2.49
N ASP A 26 29.37 8.98 3.13
CA ASP A 26 29.53 9.03 4.58
C ASP A 26 29.62 10.46 5.16
N ASP A 27 30.03 11.43 4.37
CA ASP A 27 30.10 12.84 4.75
C ASP A 27 28.86 13.64 4.29
N CYS A 28 27.91 12.99 3.62
CA CYS A 28 26.73 13.64 3.04
C CYS A 28 25.51 12.72 3.11
N TRP A 29 24.80 12.77 4.24
CA TRP A 29 23.59 12.03 4.49
C TRP A 29 22.78 12.69 5.59
N ARG A 30 21.49 12.36 5.66
CA ARG A 30 20.62 12.82 6.73
C ARG A 30 19.57 11.77 7.07
N ALA A 31 19.21 11.71 8.36
CA ALA A 31 18.15 10.86 8.84
C ALA A 31 17.33 11.54 9.93
N GLY A 32 16.10 11.09 10.10
CA GLY A 32 15.19 11.53 11.12
C GLY A 32 14.03 10.54 11.26
N GLY A 33 12.98 10.93 11.98
CA GLY A 33 11.84 10.04 12.15
C GLY A 33 10.81 10.58 13.11
N TRP A 34 9.90 9.68 13.52
CA TRP A 34 8.79 9.98 14.43
C TRP A 34 8.49 8.80 15.34
N PRO A 35 7.89 9.04 16.53
CA PRO A 35 7.42 7.96 17.39
C PRO A 35 6.32 7.11 16.76
N HIS A 36 5.57 7.66 15.79
CA HIS A 36 4.48 7.00 15.11
C HIS A 36 4.37 7.49 13.67
N GLY A 37 4.52 6.58 12.72
CA GLY A 37 4.44 6.83 11.29
C GLY A 37 4.32 5.52 10.53
N THR A 38 4.24 5.61 9.20
CA THR A 38 4.24 4.45 8.30
C THR A 38 5.52 4.40 7.47
N ASN A 39 5.83 3.25 6.90
CA ASN A 39 6.97 3.09 5.99
C ASN A 39 6.90 4.11 4.83
N ASN A 40 5.76 4.20 4.18
CA ASN A 40 5.54 5.13 3.07
C ASN A 40 5.71 6.60 3.47
N GLN A 41 5.37 6.99 4.71
CA GLN A 41 5.67 8.34 5.21
C GLN A 41 7.17 8.56 5.35
N GLY A 42 7.91 7.57 5.84
CA GLY A 42 9.36 7.61 5.93
C GLY A 42 10.01 7.81 4.56
N GLU A 43 9.64 6.99 3.60
CA GLU A 43 10.15 7.05 2.23
C GLU A 43 9.86 8.39 1.53
N LEU A 44 8.61 8.88 1.60
CA LEU A 44 8.26 10.20 1.06
C LEU A 44 9.05 11.32 1.75
N MET A 45 9.25 11.23 3.06
CA MET A 45 10.00 12.22 3.82
C MET A 45 11.48 12.21 3.49
N ALA A 46 12.08 11.05 3.25
CA ALA A 46 13.46 10.93 2.81
C ALA A 46 13.69 11.71 1.50
N VAL A 47 12.81 11.54 0.54
CA VAL A 47 12.85 12.27 -0.73
C VAL A 47 12.62 13.76 -0.51
N LEU A 48 11.61 14.13 0.26
CA LEU A 48 11.30 15.54 0.56
C LEU A 48 12.49 16.26 1.21
N ASP A 49 13.11 15.65 2.21
CA ASP A 49 14.25 16.23 2.91
C ASP A 49 15.48 16.34 2.01
N LEU A 50 15.73 15.37 1.12
CA LEU A 50 16.79 15.44 0.11
C LEU A 50 16.61 16.65 -0.83
N PHE A 51 15.38 16.88 -1.32
CA PHE A 51 15.10 18.05 -2.19
C PHE A 51 15.26 19.36 -1.43
N ARG A 52 14.87 19.44 -0.16
CA ARG A 52 15.10 20.60 0.71
C ARG A 52 16.59 20.83 0.98
N ALA A 53 17.33 19.77 1.29
CA ALA A 53 18.77 19.85 1.53
C ALA A 53 19.56 20.34 0.32
N THR A 54 19.05 20.07 -0.88
CA THR A 54 19.68 20.48 -2.15
C THR A 54 19.02 21.72 -2.78
N ALA A 55 18.12 22.42 -2.08
CA ALA A 55 17.39 23.57 -2.62
C ALA A 55 18.31 24.73 -3.03
N HIS A 56 19.47 24.90 -2.38
CA HIS A 56 20.46 25.93 -2.65
C HIS A 56 21.30 25.68 -3.93
N VAL A 57 21.21 24.49 -4.53
CA VAL A 57 21.87 24.11 -5.79
C VAL A 57 20.85 23.67 -6.86
N PRO A 58 19.89 24.54 -7.23
CA PRO A 58 18.73 24.15 -8.05
C PRO A 58 19.09 23.79 -9.49
N GLY A 59 20.29 24.16 -9.96
CA GLY A 59 20.79 23.84 -11.29
C GLY A 59 21.41 22.45 -11.43
N GLU A 60 21.62 21.75 -10.31
CA GLU A 60 22.18 20.39 -10.32
C GLU A 60 21.11 19.37 -10.63
N ASP A 61 21.46 18.33 -11.40
CA ASP A 61 20.57 17.20 -11.66
C ASP A 61 20.58 16.25 -10.45
N LEU A 62 19.41 15.86 -9.97
CA LEU A 62 19.25 14.89 -8.90
C LEU A 62 18.89 13.52 -9.47
N ARG A 63 19.71 12.50 -9.21
CA ARG A 63 19.40 11.10 -9.45
C ARG A 63 19.07 10.45 -8.12
N VAL A 64 17.79 10.13 -7.93
CA VAL A 64 17.26 9.57 -6.69
C VAL A 64 17.07 8.07 -6.88
N LEU A 65 17.83 7.28 -6.14
CA LEU A 65 17.71 5.83 -6.07
C LEU A 65 16.68 5.50 -4.98
N CYS A 66 15.68 4.71 -5.30
CA CYS A 66 14.62 4.35 -4.39
C CYS A 66 14.11 2.94 -4.70
N ASP A 67 13.87 2.12 -3.70
CA ASP A 67 13.29 0.79 -3.87
C ASP A 67 11.76 0.80 -3.74
N SER A 68 11.18 1.92 -3.29
CA SER A 68 9.75 2.12 -3.19
C SER A 68 9.13 2.54 -4.52
N GLN A 69 8.44 1.62 -5.17
CA GLN A 69 7.64 1.94 -6.35
C GLN A 69 6.48 2.89 -6.03
N TYR A 70 5.95 2.83 -4.79
CA TYR A 70 4.93 3.77 -4.34
C TYR A 70 5.42 5.21 -4.42
N VAL A 71 6.59 5.50 -3.89
CA VAL A 71 7.18 6.85 -3.92
C VAL A 71 7.42 7.31 -5.34
N ILE A 72 8.08 6.47 -6.16
CA ILE A 72 8.37 6.78 -7.55
C ILE A 72 7.09 7.09 -8.32
N ASN A 73 6.10 6.20 -8.26
CA ASN A 73 4.84 6.37 -8.99
C ASN A 73 4.01 7.54 -8.44
N SER A 74 3.99 7.74 -7.12
CA SER A 74 3.30 8.89 -6.52
C SER A 74 3.81 10.20 -7.09
N ILE A 75 5.13 10.36 -7.20
CA ILE A 75 5.77 11.61 -7.65
C ILE A 75 5.70 11.73 -9.18
N THR A 76 6.04 10.67 -9.92
CA THR A 76 6.24 10.76 -11.37
C THR A 76 4.96 10.58 -12.17
N LYS A 77 4.01 9.78 -11.66
CA LYS A 77 2.81 9.39 -12.43
C LYS A 77 1.52 9.93 -11.84
N TRP A 78 1.28 9.79 -10.54
CA TRP A 78 -0.04 10.05 -9.94
C TRP A 78 -0.24 11.48 -9.47
N MET A 79 0.79 12.12 -8.96
CA MET A 79 0.72 13.49 -8.41
C MET A 79 0.11 14.52 -9.40
N PRO A 80 0.44 14.53 -10.73
CA PRO A 80 -0.19 15.44 -11.67
C PRO A 80 -1.70 15.22 -11.78
N GLY A 81 -2.16 13.97 -11.71
CA GLY A 81 -3.57 13.63 -11.70
C GLY A 81 -4.28 14.04 -10.42
N TRP A 82 -3.69 13.77 -9.28
CA TRP A 82 -4.23 14.16 -7.98
C TRP A 82 -4.32 15.69 -7.82
N LYS A 83 -3.29 16.40 -8.25
CA LYS A 83 -3.26 17.86 -8.24
C LYS A 83 -4.43 18.46 -9.02
N ARG A 84 -4.71 17.97 -10.24
CA ARG A 84 -5.87 18.40 -11.05
C ARG A 84 -7.22 18.12 -10.38
N LYS A 85 -7.31 17.03 -9.58
CA LYS A 85 -8.51 16.62 -8.85
C LYS A 85 -8.58 17.22 -7.43
N GLY A 86 -7.76 18.22 -7.10
CA GLY A 86 -7.73 18.84 -5.78
C GLY A 86 -7.22 17.90 -4.68
N TRP A 87 -6.24 17.05 -5.00
CA TRP A 87 -5.62 16.07 -4.09
C TRP A 87 -6.62 15.03 -3.57
N ARG A 88 -7.50 14.59 -4.47
CA ARG A 88 -8.51 13.57 -4.18
C ARG A 88 -8.34 12.36 -5.08
N LYS A 89 -8.64 11.20 -4.53
CA LYS A 89 -8.74 9.92 -5.22
C LYS A 89 -9.99 9.89 -6.11
N ALA A 90 -10.14 8.83 -6.92
CA ALA A 90 -11.31 8.64 -7.78
C ALA A 90 -12.64 8.54 -6.99
N ASP A 91 -12.59 8.01 -5.77
CA ASP A 91 -13.72 7.90 -4.85
C ASP A 91 -14.04 9.19 -4.07
N GLY A 92 -13.32 10.28 -4.36
CA GLY A 92 -13.50 11.59 -3.73
C GLY A 92 -12.82 11.76 -2.37
N LYS A 93 -12.20 10.71 -1.80
CA LYS A 93 -11.45 10.80 -0.54
C LYS A 93 -10.12 11.53 -0.75
N PRO A 94 -9.55 12.15 0.29
CA PRO A 94 -8.20 12.70 0.22
C PRO A 94 -7.17 11.63 -0.16
N VAL A 95 -6.12 12.00 -0.88
CA VAL A 95 -4.96 11.15 -1.12
C VAL A 95 -4.24 10.93 0.21
N LEU A 96 -3.72 9.72 0.44
CA LEU A 96 -2.88 9.43 1.61
C LEU A 96 -1.59 10.27 1.55
N ASN A 97 -1.06 10.61 2.70
CA ASN A 97 0.16 11.41 2.83
C ASN A 97 0.10 12.75 2.06
N VAL A 98 -1.11 13.31 1.91
CA VAL A 98 -1.38 14.46 1.03
C VAL A 98 -0.54 15.68 1.38
N GLU A 99 -0.23 15.91 2.64
CA GLU A 99 0.58 17.07 3.04
C GLU A 99 2.05 16.89 2.61
N LEU A 100 2.62 15.70 2.78
CA LEU A 100 3.97 15.40 2.27
C LEU A 100 4.03 15.50 0.74
N LEU A 101 3.01 15.00 0.05
CA LEU A 101 2.93 15.08 -1.42
C LEU A 101 2.79 16.52 -1.92
N LYS A 102 2.04 17.38 -1.22
CA LYS A 102 1.95 18.81 -1.55
C LYS A 102 3.27 19.54 -1.31
N GLU A 103 4.00 19.17 -0.27
CA GLU A 103 5.32 19.72 0.01
C GLU A 103 6.34 19.26 -1.04
N LEU A 104 6.32 17.99 -1.41
CA LEU A 104 7.10 17.46 -2.52
C LEU A 104 6.80 18.19 -3.84
N ASP A 105 5.53 18.40 -4.19
CA ASP A 105 5.14 19.14 -5.40
C ASP A 105 5.74 20.54 -5.43
N ARG A 106 5.87 21.20 -4.29
CA ARG A 106 6.51 22.52 -4.18
C ARG A 106 8.03 22.46 -4.35
N GLU A 107 8.68 21.50 -3.70
CA GLU A 107 10.14 21.36 -3.75
C GLU A 107 10.65 20.82 -5.09
N LEU A 108 9.83 20.07 -5.82
CA LEU A 108 10.15 19.53 -7.14
C LEU A 108 10.00 20.57 -8.26
N ALA A 109 9.28 21.68 -8.01
CA ALA A 109 8.97 22.67 -9.03
C ALA A 109 10.24 23.31 -9.61
N GLY A 110 10.45 23.17 -10.93
CA GLY A 110 11.59 23.74 -11.62
C GLY A 110 12.92 22.99 -11.40
N ARG A 111 12.91 21.87 -10.68
CA ARG A 111 14.09 21.02 -10.45
C ARG A 111 14.25 20.00 -11.57
N LYS A 112 15.51 19.64 -11.84
CA LYS A 112 15.83 18.51 -12.71
C LYS A 112 16.12 17.30 -11.85
N TYR A 113 15.37 16.23 -12.06
CA TYR A 113 15.53 15.00 -11.31
C TYR A 113 15.13 13.78 -12.12
N THR A 114 15.68 12.63 -11.73
CA THR A 114 15.37 11.31 -12.27
C THR A 114 15.27 10.34 -11.10
N PHE A 115 14.19 9.58 -11.03
CA PHE A 115 14.07 8.46 -10.12
C PHE A 115 14.57 7.20 -10.82
N GLU A 116 15.34 6.41 -10.11
CA GLU A 116 15.78 5.09 -10.54
C GLU A 116 15.36 4.08 -9.49
N TRP A 117 14.61 3.10 -9.93
CA TRP A 117 14.24 2.00 -9.05
C TRP A 117 15.44 1.09 -8.84
N VAL A 118 15.70 0.74 -7.59
CA VAL A 118 16.70 -0.24 -7.20
C VAL A 118 15.99 -1.36 -6.43
N LYS A 119 16.50 -2.58 -6.53
CA LYS A 119 15.92 -3.67 -5.75
C LYS A 119 16.37 -3.54 -4.30
N GLY A 120 15.41 -3.46 -3.36
CA GLY A 120 15.69 -3.44 -1.93
C GLY A 120 16.43 -4.72 -1.48
N HIS A 121 17.35 -4.57 -0.53
CA HIS A 121 18.16 -5.64 0.05
C HIS A 121 18.90 -6.53 -0.96
N ALA A 122 19.33 -5.95 -2.09
CA ALA A 122 20.01 -6.66 -3.18
C ALA A 122 21.48 -6.28 -3.36
N GLY A 123 22.12 -5.70 -2.35
CA GLY A 123 23.55 -5.33 -2.37
C GLY A 123 23.82 -3.99 -3.02
N HIS A 124 22.81 -3.13 -3.25
CA HIS A 124 23.05 -1.79 -3.76
C HIS A 124 23.53 -0.86 -2.63
N HIS A 125 24.84 -0.59 -2.61
CA HIS A 125 25.53 0.10 -1.51
C HIS A 125 24.84 1.38 -1.00
N LEU A 126 24.39 2.27 -1.91
CA LEU A 126 23.74 3.53 -1.49
C LEU A 126 22.37 3.27 -0.85
N ASN A 127 21.58 2.33 -1.39
CA ASN A 127 20.27 2.01 -0.85
C ASN A 127 20.39 1.33 0.52
N GLU A 128 21.30 0.37 0.66
CA GLU A 128 21.55 -0.28 1.95
C GLU A 128 22.02 0.72 3.02
N ALA A 129 22.85 1.69 2.63
CA ALA A 129 23.28 2.74 3.54
C ALA A 129 22.13 3.68 3.97
N ALA A 130 21.17 3.93 3.09
CA ALA A 130 19.96 4.68 3.43
C ALA A 130 19.02 3.87 4.34
N ASP A 131 18.74 2.59 3.98
CA ASP A 131 17.91 1.66 4.80
C ASP A 131 18.47 1.53 6.23
N GLU A 132 19.77 1.27 6.36
CA GLU A 132 20.41 1.15 7.67
C GLU A 132 20.18 2.40 8.55
N ARG A 133 20.31 3.59 7.97
CA ARG A 133 20.14 4.86 8.68
C ARG A 133 18.67 5.15 9.00
N ALA A 134 17.76 4.84 8.10
CA ALA A 134 16.32 4.96 8.32
C ALA A 134 15.86 4.02 9.44
N ARG A 135 16.32 2.77 9.43
CA ARG A 135 16.06 1.77 10.47
C ARG A 135 16.66 2.16 11.81
N ALA A 136 17.89 2.69 11.81
CA ALA A 136 18.52 3.18 13.04
C ALA A 136 17.74 4.35 13.65
N ALA A 137 17.21 5.25 12.82
CA ALA A 137 16.37 6.34 13.27
C ALA A 137 15.03 5.82 13.86
N ALA A 138 14.34 4.90 13.18
CA ALA A 138 13.14 4.27 13.71
C ALA A 138 13.37 3.59 15.06
N THR A 139 14.50 2.88 15.19
CA THR A 139 14.90 2.23 16.45
C THR A 139 15.16 3.24 17.56
N ALA A 140 15.81 4.36 17.27
CA ALA A 140 16.03 5.43 18.23
C ALA A 140 14.71 6.00 18.77
N TYR A 141 13.73 6.23 17.89
CA TYR A 141 12.38 6.67 18.29
C TYR A 141 11.63 5.62 19.09
N GLN A 142 11.79 4.33 18.78
CA GLN A 142 11.24 3.24 19.58
C GLN A 142 11.81 3.22 21.00
N GLN A 143 13.09 3.52 21.14
CA GLN A 143 13.80 3.55 22.42
C GLN A 143 13.64 4.89 23.16
N GLY A 144 13.02 5.89 22.56
CA GLY A 144 12.88 7.23 23.13
C GLY A 144 14.21 7.99 23.26
N VAL A 145 15.19 7.66 22.42
CA VAL A 145 16.51 8.34 22.39
C VAL A 145 16.64 9.22 21.14
N ALA A 146 17.57 10.18 21.18
CA ALA A 146 17.83 11.04 20.03
C ALA A 146 18.37 10.24 18.83
N ALA A 147 17.73 10.36 17.69
CA ALA A 147 18.20 9.78 16.45
C ALA A 147 19.43 10.55 15.92
N ARG A 148 20.38 9.82 15.32
CA ARG A 148 21.51 10.43 14.61
C ARG A 148 21.00 11.10 13.33
N SER A 149 21.13 12.43 13.24
CA SER A 149 20.62 13.18 12.07
C SER A 149 21.58 13.26 10.90
N GLY A 150 22.87 12.93 11.08
CA GLY A 150 23.89 13.05 10.05
C GLY A 150 24.44 14.46 9.81
N PRO A 151 25.48 14.60 8.97
CA PRO A 151 26.10 15.90 8.66
C PRO A 151 25.25 16.80 7.75
N GLY A 152 24.30 16.22 7.01
CA GLY A 152 23.51 16.93 6.02
C GLY A 152 24.23 17.14 4.70
N PHE A 153 23.65 17.95 3.82
CA PHE A 153 24.26 18.34 2.55
C PHE A 153 25.04 19.64 2.74
N ALA A 154 26.26 19.71 2.22
CA ALA A 154 27.13 20.88 2.36
C ALA A 154 26.46 22.15 1.80
N GLY A 155 26.44 23.23 2.60
CA GLY A 155 25.78 24.49 2.21
C GLY A 155 24.28 24.53 2.41
N ALA A 156 23.65 23.44 2.83
CA ALA A 156 22.24 23.43 3.20
C ALA A 156 22.02 24.30 4.46
N PRO A 157 20.90 25.04 4.57
CA PRO A 157 20.53 25.67 5.83
C PRO A 157 20.35 24.59 6.90
N SER A 158 20.83 24.89 8.12
CA SER A 158 20.67 23.97 9.24
C SER A 158 19.18 23.84 9.52
N ALA A 159 18.56 22.79 9.01
CA ALA A 159 17.14 22.54 9.24
C ALA A 159 16.96 21.87 10.60
N GLU A 160 16.22 22.54 11.46
CA GLU A 160 15.62 21.93 12.64
C GLU A 160 14.84 20.69 12.20
N ALA A 161 14.98 19.57 12.91
CA ALA A 161 14.30 18.34 12.56
C ALA A 161 12.79 18.61 12.39
N PRO A 162 12.16 18.21 11.27
CA PRO A 162 10.75 18.50 11.03
C PRO A 162 9.92 17.94 12.19
N ALA A 163 9.11 18.81 12.77
CA ALA A 163 8.13 18.41 13.77
C ALA A 163 7.24 17.31 13.17
N ALA A 164 6.94 16.28 13.95
CA ALA A 164 6.04 15.22 13.55
C ALA A 164 4.76 15.81 12.93
N PRO A 165 4.27 15.30 11.79
CA PRO A 165 2.95 15.68 11.30
C PRO A 165 1.94 15.36 12.41
N ALA A 166 1.16 16.36 12.80
CA ALA A 166 0.12 16.20 13.80
C ALA A 166 -0.79 15.03 13.38
N PRO A 167 -1.14 14.10 14.30
CA PRO A 167 -2.08 13.05 13.99
C PRO A 167 -3.35 13.70 13.45
N ALA A 168 -3.84 13.22 12.32
CA ALA A 168 -5.10 13.69 11.74
C ALA A 168 -6.16 13.59 12.85
N ALA A 169 -6.68 14.74 13.26
CA ALA A 169 -7.63 14.86 14.35
C ALA A 169 -8.83 13.95 14.03
N ALA A 170 -8.94 12.87 14.77
CA ALA A 170 -10.20 12.17 14.90
C ALA A 170 -11.18 13.21 15.49
N THR A 171 -12.17 13.59 14.73
CA THR A 171 -13.23 14.50 15.14
C THR A 171 -13.87 13.94 16.40
N GLY A 172 -13.57 14.61 17.52
CA GLY A 172 -13.94 14.18 18.85
C GLY A 172 -15.44 14.19 19.06
N ALA A 173 -15.91 13.22 19.77
CA ALA A 173 -17.13 13.32 20.54
C ALA A 173 -16.89 14.22 21.76
N PRO A 174 -17.85 15.05 22.19
CA PRO A 174 -17.63 16.00 23.27
C PRO A 174 -17.57 15.25 24.62
N ALA A 175 -16.57 15.59 25.41
CA ALA A 175 -16.42 15.18 26.79
C ALA A 175 -17.59 15.71 27.62
N ALA A 176 -18.40 14.84 28.21
CA ALA A 176 -19.35 15.18 29.22
C ALA A 176 -18.67 15.19 30.60
N ALA A 177 -18.79 16.35 31.27
CA ALA A 177 -18.37 16.55 32.64
C ALA A 177 -19.20 15.71 33.59
N ALA A 178 -18.57 15.14 34.62
CA ALA A 178 -19.24 14.54 35.74
C ALA A 178 -19.82 15.57 36.69
N PRO A 179 -20.97 15.27 37.29
CA PRO A 179 -21.21 15.65 38.66
C PRO A 179 -21.77 14.55 39.53
N ALA A 180 -21.60 14.77 40.83
CA ALA A 180 -21.83 13.90 41.95
C ALA A 180 -23.30 13.51 42.20
N GLN A 181 -23.44 12.32 42.78
CA GLN A 181 -24.36 11.75 43.76
C GLN A 181 -25.79 12.31 43.95
N ALA A 182 -26.81 11.48 43.88
CA ALA A 182 -27.55 10.87 44.97
C ALA A 182 -28.97 10.46 44.54
N GLY A 183 -29.40 9.28 44.97
CA GLY A 183 -30.79 9.04 45.41
C GLY A 183 -31.70 8.21 44.54
N SER A 184 -31.76 6.88 44.78
CA SER A 184 -32.92 6.09 45.17
C SER A 184 -34.20 5.93 44.32
N VAL A 185 -34.51 4.66 44.09
CA VAL A 185 -35.80 3.92 44.07
C VAL A 185 -36.61 3.76 42.76
N ALA A 186 -36.89 2.45 42.55
CA ALA A 186 -38.08 1.80 41.99
C ALA A 186 -38.18 1.48 40.50
N SER A 187 -38.16 0.17 40.24
CA SER A 187 -38.69 -0.56 39.05
C SER A 187 -40.20 -0.59 39.02
N PRO A 188 -40.85 -1.33 38.09
CA PRO A 188 -40.72 -1.48 36.64
C PRO A 188 -42.07 -1.24 35.91
N VAL A 189 -42.08 -0.98 34.63
CA VAL A 189 -43.30 -1.17 33.79
C VAL A 189 -42.94 -1.73 32.39
N LYS A 190 -43.73 -2.69 32.09
CA LYS A 190 -43.88 -3.65 31.02
C LYS A 190 -44.00 -3.05 29.61
N ALA A 191 -43.43 -3.78 28.63
CA ALA A 191 -43.60 -3.55 27.20
C ALA A 191 -45.08 -3.71 26.73
N PRO A 192 -45.40 -3.21 25.54
CA PRO A 192 -46.06 -4.08 24.59
C PRO A 192 -45.45 -4.13 23.19
N SER A 193 -45.46 -5.34 22.67
CA SER A 193 -45.18 -5.73 21.30
C SER A 193 -46.18 -5.12 20.33
N THR A 194 -45.72 -4.59 19.21
CA THR A 194 -46.56 -4.48 18.01
C THR A 194 -45.82 -5.02 16.79
N LYS A 195 -46.47 -6.00 16.23
CA LYS A 195 -46.19 -6.73 15.00
C LYS A 195 -46.41 -5.80 13.80
N ALA A 196 -45.44 -5.70 12.88
CA ALA A 196 -45.66 -5.09 11.57
C ALA A 196 -45.76 -6.17 10.50
N PRO A 197 -46.62 -6.01 9.50
CA PRO A 197 -46.90 -7.04 8.50
C PRO A 197 -45.90 -6.98 7.33
N ALA A 198 -45.62 -8.16 6.79
CA ALA A 198 -44.78 -8.36 5.61
C ALA A 198 -45.48 -7.83 4.35
N ALA A 199 -44.77 -7.00 3.60
CA ALA A 199 -45.20 -6.61 2.27
C ALA A 199 -44.53 -7.52 1.21
N HIS A 200 -45.34 -8.23 0.48
CA HIS A 200 -44.99 -8.99 -0.72
C HIS A 200 -44.69 -8.02 -1.87
N VAL A 201 -43.53 -8.20 -2.53
CA VAL A 201 -43.21 -7.59 -3.80
C VAL A 201 -43.21 -8.69 -4.88
N PRO A 202 -43.97 -8.54 -5.97
CA PRO A 202 -44.06 -9.58 -6.99
C PRO A 202 -42.84 -9.59 -7.93
N ALA A 203 -42.43 -10.80 -8.29
CA ALA A 203 -41.35 -11.05 -9.24
C ALA A 203 -41.76 -10.61 -10.66
N ALA A 204 -40.96 -9.75 -11.26
CA ALA A 204 -41.11 -9.38 -12.65
C ALA A 204 -40.48 -10.46 -13.57
N ARG A 205 -41.32 -11.00 -14.46
CA ARG A 205 -40.92 -11.92 -15.53
C ARG A 205 -40.12 -11.19 -16.60
N ILE A 206 -39.00 -11.77 -17.00
CA ILE A 206 -38.20 -11.37 -18.14
C ILE A 206 -38.80 -12.06 -19.39
N PRO A 207 -39.16 -11.35 -20.46
CA PRO A 207 -39.51 -11.97 -21.74
C PRO A 207 -38.27 -12.33 -22.55
N ALA A 208 -38.26 -13.54 -23.10
CA ALA A 208 -37.29 -13.98 -24.10
C ALA A 208 -37.50 -13.19 -25.39
N ALA A 209 -36.44 -12.61 -25.94
CA ALA A 209 -36.45 -11.96 -27.24
C ALA A 209 -35.54 -12.69 -28.21
N ALA A 210 -36.07 -12.84 -29.40
CA ALA A 210 -35.54 -13.57 -30.55
C ALA A 210 -34.38 -12.84 -31.26
N ASN A 211 -33.62 -13.65 -31.96
CA ASN A 211 -32.56 -13.41 -32.92
C ASN A 211 -32.71 -12.16 -33.82
N GLY A 212 -31.56 -11.52 -34.08
CA GLY A 212 -31.36 -10.89 -35.38
C GLY A 212 -30.34 -9.77 -35.47
N ARG A 213 -29.24 -10.09 -36.16
CA ARG A 213 -28.34 -9.22 -36.94
C ARG A 213 -27.14 -8.55 -36.27
N THR A 214 -26.00 -9.12 -36.63
CA THR A 214 -24.65 -8.57 -36.87
C THR A 214 -24.60 -7.07 -37.13
N GLY A 215 -23.90 -6.37 -36.19
CA GLY A 215 -23.41 -5.03 -36.37
C GLY A 215 -22.22 -4.90 -35.43
N SER A 216 -21.02 -5.00 -36.03
CA SER A 216 -19.75 -4.80 -35.33
C SER A 216 -19.65 -3.34 -34.90
N PHE A 217 -19.97 -3.04 -33.65
CA PHE A 217 -19.54 -1.82 -32.98
C PHE A 217 -18.42 -2.23 -32.05
N ARG A 218 -17.19 -1.95 -32.47
CA ARG A 218 -16.00 -2.00 -31.63
C ARG A 218 -15.96 -0.68 -30.87
N PRO A 219 -16.16 -0.62 -29.58
CA PRO A 219 -15.75 0.56 -28.83
C PRO A 219 -14.22 0.56 -28.90
N GLU A 220 -13.63 1.64 -29.38
CA GLU A 220 -12.22 1.92 -29.15
C GLU A 220 -12.04 2.01 -27.63
N SER A 221 -11.56 0.92 -27.05
CA SER A 221 -11.06 0.93 -25.69
C SER A 221 -9.83 1.84 -25.72
N TYR A 222 -9.93 3.00 -25.10
CA TYR A 222 -8.78 3.71 -24.61
C TYR A 222 -8.14 2.76 -23.57
N GLU A 223 -7.19 1.98 -24.01
CA GLU A 223 -6.26 1.31 -23.13
C GLU A 223 -5.44 2.40 -22.46
N GLU A 224 -5.82 2.78 -21.25
CA GLU A 224 -4.85 3.42 -20.37
C GLU A 224 -3.71 2.40 -20.20
N PRO A 225 -2.46 2.75 -20.54
CA PRO A 225 -1.36 1.82 -20.44
C PRO A 225 -1.29 1.34 -18.98
N ASP A 226 -1.35 0.02 -18.81
CA ASP A 226 -1.15 -0.63 -17.53
C ASP A 226 0.22 -0.22 -17.00
N LEU A 227 0.22 0.43 -15.84
CA LEU A 227 1.37 1.05 -15.21
C LEU A 227 2.53 0.07 -14.93
N PHE A 228 2.30 -1.22 -15.09
CA PHE A 228 3.24 -2.30 -14.81
C PHE A 228 3.74 -3.05 -16.05
N SER A 229 3.14 -2.84 -17.25
CA SER A 229 3.58 -3.52 -18.48
C SER A 229 4.96 -3.06 -18.96
N GLU A 230 5.37 -1.84 -18.65
CA GLU A 230 6.70 -1.34 -19.04
C GLU A 230 7.85 -1.85 -18.16
N LEU A 231 7.53 -2.37 -16.95
CA LEU A 231 8.54 -2.99 -16.06
C LEU A 231 8.91 -4.43 -16.47
N GLU A 232 8.22 -5.01 -17.43
CA GLU A 232 8.46 -6.39 -17.87
C GLU A 232 9.62 -6.56 -18.85
N SER A 233 10.23 -5.46 -19.33
CA SER A 233 11.26 -5.52 -20.37
C SER A 233 12.68 -5.71 -19.87
N GLU A 234 12.95 -5.65 -18.57
CA GLU A 234 14.30 -5.89 -18.06
C GLU A 234 14.39 -7.16 -17.20
N SER A 235 14.63 -8.23 -17.90
CA SER A 235 15.56 -9.30 -17.59
C SER A 235 15.61 -9.82 -16.15
N PHE A 236 14.72 -10.74 -15.82
CA PHE A 236 15.17 -11.88 -15.03
C PHE A 236 15.33 -13.08 -15.95
N GLY A 237 16.58 -13.53 -16.11
CA GLY A 237 16.94 -14.68 -16.89
C GLY A 237 16.04 -15.85 -16.55
N ALA A 238 15.44 -16.43 -17.59
CA ALA A 238 14.73 -17.69 -17.48
C ALA A 238 15.63 -18.73 -16.79
N PRO A 239 15.20 -19.38 -15.71
CA PRO A 239 15.91 -20.54 -15.25
C PRO A 239 15.74 -21.62 -16.32
N GLN A 240 16.87 -22.01 -16.91
CA GLN A 240 16.93 -23.19 -17.78
C GLN A 240 16.40 -24.38 -17.01
N ALA A 241 15.48 -25.10 -17.62
CA ALA A 241 14.92 -26.34 -17.13
C ALA A 241 16.01 -27.39 -16.93
N ASN A 242 16.45 -27.58 -15.70
CA ASN A 242 17.05 -28.80 -15.18
C ASN A 242 17.04 -28.73 -13.65
N GLY A 243 15.97 -29.26 -13.06
CA GLY A 243 15.76 -29.36 -11.62
C GLY A 243 14.31 -28.98 -11.30
N ALA A 244 13.55 -29.89 -10.70
CA ALA A 244 12.15 -29.69 -10.35
C ALA A 244 11.98 -28.46 -9.46
N GLY A 245 11.65 -27.31 -10.06
CA GLY A 245 11.13 -26.15 -9.34
C GLY A 245 9.73 -26.49 -8.79
N PRO A 246 9.21 -25.71 -7.82
CA PRO A 246 7.90 -25.92 -7.24
C PRO A 246 6.83 -25.94 -8.34
N GLY A 247 5.86 -26.84 -8.21
CA GLY A 247 4.72 -26.92 -9.12
C GLY A 247 3.86 -25.66 -9.08
N PRO A 248 2.94 -25.47 -10.06
CA PRO A 248 2.01 -24.34 -10.05
C PRO A 248 1.21 -24.22 -8.77
N GLU A 249 0.77 -25.33 -8.20
CA GLU A 249 0.00 -25.41 -6.97
C GLU A 249 0.85 -24.95 -5.77
N GLU A 250 2.06 -25.47 -5.64
CA GLU A 250 3.01 -25.08 -4.59
C GLU A 250 3.42 -23.60 -4.72
N THR A 251 3.55 -23.11 -5.95
CA THR A 251 3.84 -21.70 -6.23
C THR A 251 2.69 -20.82 -5.79
N ALA A 252 1.44 -21.17 -6.12
CA ALA A 252 0.26 -20.41 -5.70
C ALA A 252 0.12 -20.39 -4.18
N GLU A 253 0.35 -21.52 -3.49
CA GLU A 253 0.35 -21.57 -2.02
C GLU A 253 1.42 -20.67 -1.40
N ALA A 254 2.63 -20.68 -1.94
CA ALA A 254 3.72 -19.84 -1.45
C ALA A 254 3.40 -18.34 -1.59
N LEU A 255 2.84 -17.95 -2.74
CA LEU A 255 2.43 -16.56 -3.02
C LEU A 255 1.25 -16.12 -2.15
N GLU A 256 0.28 -17.03 -1.87
CA GLU A 256 -0.83 -16.73 -0.95
C GLU A 256 -0.33 -16.49 0.47
N ARG A 257 0.63 -17.33 0.94
CA ARG A 257 1.28 -17.13 2.24
C ARG A 257 2.08 -15.83 2.29
N GLU A 258 2.77 -15.49 1.21
CA GLU A 258 3.47 -14.21 1.06
C GLU A 258 2.50 -13.04 1.17
N LEU A 259 1.40 -13.06 0.41
CA LEU A 259 0.38 -12.00 0.42
C LEU A 259 -0.35 -11.89 1.78
N SER A 260 -0.40 -12.97 2.58
CA SER A 260 -1.02 -12.94 3.91
C SER A 260 -0.17 -12.22 4.95
N GLY A 261 1.11 -11.98 4.67
CA GLY A 261 2.03 -11.29 5.57
C GLY A 261 1.79 -9.78 5.62
N PRO A 262 1.83 -9.16 6.83
CA PRO A 262 1.62 -7.72 6.99
C PRO A 262 2.70 -6.88 6.28
N ASP A 263 3.93 -7.37 6.19
CA ASP A 263 5.04 -6.69 5.50
C ASP A 263 4.79 -6.55 3.99
N VAL A 264 4.17 -7.57 3.37
CA VAL A 264 3.81 -7.52 1.95
C VAL A 264 2.59 -6.65 1.74
N ARG A 265 1.57 -6.78 2.60
CA ARG A 265 0.33 -5.99 2.53
C ARG A 265 0.57 -4.50 2.75
N GLY A 266 1.52 -4.12 3.59
CA GLY A 266 1.91 -2.73 3.82
C GLY A 266 2.76 -2.14 2.70
N ASP A 267 3.31 -2.98 1.82
CA ASP A 267 4.10 -2.56 0.65
C ASP A 267 3.22 -2.60 -0.61
N ILE A 268 2.81 -1.41 -1.07
CA ILE A 268 1.92 -1.28 -2.23
C ILE A 268 2.57 -1.81 -3.52
N GLY A 269 3.90 -1.73 -3.65
CA GLY A 269 4.64 -2.24 -4.80
C GLY A 269 4.64 -3.76 -4.83
N ARG A 270 4.97 -4.41 -3.70
CA ARG A 270 4.94 -5.87 -3.58
C ARG A 270 3.52 -6.41 -3.75
N THR A 271 2.55 -5.81 -3.05
CA THR A 271 1.13 -6.18 -3.20
C THR A 271 0.66 -6.00 -4.63
N GLY A 272 1.02 -4.87 -5.28
CA GLY A 272 0.69 -4.61 -6.68
C GLY A 272 1.30 -5.61 -7.66
N GLY A 273 2.50 -6.13 -7.37
CA GLY A 273 3.13 -7.20 -8.15
C GLY A 273 2.43 -8.56 -8.04
N LEU A 274 1.77 -8.82 -6.91
CA LEU A 274 1.02 -10.07 -6.66
C LEU A 274 -0.43 -10.01 -7.15
N LEU A 275 -1.05 -8.84 -7.20
CA LEU A 275 -2.43 -8.68 -7.67
C LEU A 275 -2.47 -8.51 -9.19
N HIS A 276 -3.35 -9.26 -9.86
CA HIS A 276 -3.61 -9.11 -11.30
C HIS A 276 -4.22 -7.71 -11.58
N PRO A 277 -3.97 -7.08 -12.76
CA PRO A 277 -4.60 -5.81 -13.12
C PRO A 277 -6.13 -5.79 -12.95
N ASP A 278 -6.81 -6.87 -13.33
CA ASP A 278 -8.26 -7.03 -13.15
C ASP A 278 -8.62 -7.76 -11.84
N PHE A 279 -7.82 -7.64 -10.80
CA PHE A 279 -8.12 -8.26 -9.51
C PHE A 279 -9.47 -7.80 -8.97
N MET A 280 -10.21 -8.76 -8.41
CA MET A 280 -11.46 -8.52 -7.69
C MET A 280 -11.52 -9.37 -6.43
N GLU A 281 -12.02 -8.79 -5.34
CA GLU A 281 -12.29 -9.53 -4.11
C GLU A 281 -13.73 -9.32 -3.66
N ILE A 282 -14.35 -10.38 -3.16
CA ILE A 282 -15.59 -10.32 -2.39
C ILE A 282 -15.22 -10.57 -0.92
N GLY A 283 -15.23 -9.53 -0.11
CA GLY A 283 -14.89 -9.61 1.32
C GLY A 283 -16.01 -10.25 2.14
N ALA A 284 -15.71 -10.58 3.40
CA ALA A 284 -16.62 -11.21 4.36
C ALA A 284 -17.97 -10.50 4.54
N SER A 285 -18.01 -9.18 4.36
CA SER A 285 -19.23 -8.36 4.42
C SER A 285 -20.03 -8.33 3.11
N GLY A 286 -19.58 -9.04 2.05
CA GLY A 286 -20.13 -8.94 0.70
C GLY A 286 -19.65 -7.72 -0.09
N ARG A 287 -18.77 -6.89 0.47
CA ARG A 287 -18.21 -5.75 -0.24
C ARG A 287 -17.31 -6.23 -1.38
N VAL A 288 -17.51 -5.67 -2.57
CA VAL A 288 -16.65 -5.92 -3.73
C VAL A 288 -15.50 -4.91 -3.72
N TRP A 289 -14.28 -5.40 -3.87
CA TRP A 289 -13.07 -4.62 -3.93
C TRP A 289 -12.43 -4.76 -5.31
N THR A 290 -12.05 -3.65 -5.90
CA THR A 290 -11.14 -3.62 -7.05
C THR A 290 -9.69 -3.67 -6.56
N ARG A 291 -8.75 -3.95 -7.48
CA ARG A 291 -7.31 -3.94 -7.19
C ARG A 291 -6.87 -2.68 -6.45
N ASP A 292 -7.13 -1.52 -7.03
CA ASP A 292 -6.69 -0.25 -6.46
C ASP A 292 -7.32 0.03 -5.08
N ALA A 293 -8.62 -0.24 -4.94
CA ALA A 293 -9.31 -0.07 -3.67
C ALA A 293 -8.75 -1.02 -2.60
N LYS A 294 -8.38 -2.26 -2.98
CA LYS A 294 -7.78 -3.22 -2.06
C LYS A 294 -6.36 -2.83 -1.67
N MET A 295 -5.52 -2.47 -2.63
CA MET A 295 -4.16 -2.02 -2.37
C MET A 295 -4.12 -0.83 -1.42
N MET A 296 -5.00 0.13 -1.62
CA MET A 296 -5.11 1.30 -0.75
C MET A 296 -5.59 0.95 0.66
N ALA A 297 -6.54 0.03 0.78
CA ALA A 297 -7.01 -0.43 2.09
C ALA A 297 -5.93 -1.21 2.85
N LEU A 298 -5.14 -2.03 2.15
CA LEU A 298 -4.03 -2.78 2.75
C LEU A 298 -2.86 -1.88 3.14
N GLU A 299 -2.60 -0.81 2.40
CA GLU A 299 -1.61 0.21 2.77
C GLU A 299 -2.04 0.97 4.03
N GLU A 300 -3.35 1.28 4.17
CA GLU A 300 -3.90 1.97 5.34
C GLU A 300 -3.93 1.07 6.58
N ASP A 301 -4.28 -0.19 6.39
CA ASP A 301 -4.31 -1.22 7.44
C ASP A 301 -3.89 -2.58 6.86
N PRO A 302 -2.60 -2.92 6.92
CA PRO A 302 -2.08 -4.21 6.45
C PRO A 302 -2.61 -5.40 7.27
N GLY A 303 -3.24 -5.13 8.40
CA GLY A 303 -3.75 -6.16 9.32
C GLY A 303 -2.63 -6.90 10.05
N HIS A 304 -2.99 -8.05 10.60
CA HIS A 304 -2.05 -8.93 11.30
C HIS A 304 -1.75 -10.17 10.46
N GLN A 305 -0.63 -10.81 10.77
CA GLN A 305 -0.30 -12.14 10.23
C GLN A 305 -1.46 -13.10 10.51
N ALA A 306 -1.95 -13.74 9.46
CA ALA A 306 -2.92 -14.81 9.55
C ALA A 306 -2.24 -16.17 9.33
N GLU A 307 -2.67 -17.17 10.07
CA GLU A 307 -2.27 -18.55 9.81
C GLU A 307 -3.19 -19.15 8.75
N LEU A 308 -2.60 -19.81 7.75
CA LEU A 308 -3.33 -20.40 6.62
C LEU A 308 -3.25 -21.93 6.67
N GLU A 309 -4.41 -22.57 6.74
CA GLU A 309 -4.60 -24.01 6.57
C GLU A 309 -5.12 -24.25 5.15
N ILE A 310 -4.28 -24.78 4.27
CA ILE A 310 -4.67 -25.10 2.90
C ILE A 310 -5.58 -26.33 2.93
N LEU A 311 -6.78 -26.21 2.38
CA LEU A 311 -7.77 -27.26 2.25
C LEU A 311 -7.71 -27.93 0.87
N GLY A 312 -7.30 -27.19 -0.16
CA GLY A 312 -7.16 -27.69 -1.51
C GLY A 312 -6.39 -26.73 -2.39
N ALA A 313 -5.67 -27.29 -3.36
CA ALA A 313 -4.96 -26.57 -4.40
C ALA A 313 -5.21 -27.29 -5.72
N ASP A 314 -6.14 -26.78 -6.51
CA ASP A 314 -6.61 -27.43 -7.73
C ASP A 314 -6.15 -26.67 -8.96
N ARG A 315 -5.42 -27.36 -9.83
CA ARG A 315 -4.99 -26.80 -11.10
C ARG A 315 -6.15 -26.76 -12.09
N ILE A 316 -6.59 -25.57 -12.45
CA ILE A 316 -7.67 -25.34 -13.41
C ILE A 316 -7.06 -24.99 -14.79
N GLY A 317 -6.62 -26.01 -15.53
CA GLY A 317 -5.98 -25.79 -16.83
C GLY A 317 -4.47 -25.50 -16.75
N THR A 318 -3.90 -24.91 -17.82
CA THR A 318 -2.44 -24.78 -17.96
C THR A 318 -1.86 -23.57 -17.20
N GLY A 319 -2.68 -22.59 -16.85
CA GLY A 319 -2.22 -21.33 -16.27
C GLY A 319 -3.13 -20.81 -15.16
N ALA A 320 -3.86 -21.67 -14.45
CA ALA A 320 -4.70 -21.23 -13.35
C ALA A 320 -4.71 -22.26 -12.21
N VAL A 321 -4.68 -21.80 -10.97
CA VAL A 321 -4.77 -22.58 -9.75
C VAL A 321 -5.83 -21.96 -8.84
N LEU A 322 -6.78 -22.78 -8.40
CA LEU A 322 -7.74 -22.43 -7.35
C LEU A 322 -7.21 -22.96 -6.01
N LEU A 323 -6.98 -22.04 -5.08
CA LEU A 323 -6.72 -22.40 -3.69
C LEU A 323 -8.01 -22.27 -2.88
N THR A 324 -8.25 -23.23 -2.00
CA THR A 324 -9.24 -23.16 -0.95
C THR A 324 -8.54 -23.34 0.38
N TYR A 325 -8.80 -22.47 1.35
CA TYR A 325 -8.10 -22.51 2.61
C TYR A 325 -8.89 -21.86 3.73
N ARG A 326 -8.53 -22.17 4.94
CA ARG A 326 -9.01 -21.55 6.16
C ARG A 326 -7.97 -20.56 6.66
N SER A 327 -8.40 -19.38 7.03
CA SER A 327 -7.55 -18.32 7.57
C SER A 327 -7.93 -18.06 9.02
N TYR A 328 -6.96 -18.19 9.91
CA TYR A 328 -7.12 -17.92 11.33
C TYR A 328 -6.52 -16.56 11.65
N SER A 329 -7.34 -15.66 12.18
CA SER A 329 -6.93 -14.32 12.58
C SER A 329 -7.49 -13.98 13.97
N ARG A 330 -7.06 -12.86 14.54
CA ARG A 330 -7.60 -12.38 15.82
C ARG A 330 -9.08 -12.01 15.74
N SER A 331 -9.58 -11.69 14.54
CA SER A 331 -11.00 -11.35 14.30
C SER A 331 -11.89 -12.56 14.05
N GLY A 332 -11.32 -13.76 14.02
CA GLY A 332 -12.05 -15.01 13.80
C GLY A 332 -11.48 -15.83 12.66
N THR A 333 -12.19 -16.91 12.35
CA THR A 333 -11.87 -17.83 11.27
C THR A 333 -12.69 -17.54 10.03
N THR A 334 -12.06 -17.61 8.86
CA THR A 334 -12.73 -17.42 7.57
C THR A 334 -12.32 -18.50 6.59
N LEU A 335 -13.28 -18.98 5.80
CA LEU A 335 -13.03 -19.78 4.61
C LEU A 335 -12.74 -18.86 3.43
N ARG A 336 -11.70 -19.17 2.67
CA ARG A 336 -11.26 -18.34 1.55
C ARG A 336 -11.05 -19.17 0.31
N SER A 337 -11.26 -18.52 -0.84
CA SER A 337 -10.95 -19.04 -2.15
C SER A 337 -10.14 -18.02 -2.94
N SER A 338 -9.02 -18.43 -3.52
CA SER A 338 -8.13 -17.59 -4.30
C SER A 338 -7.89 -18.20 -5.67
N LEU A 339 -8.11 -17.43 -6.73
CA LEU A 339 -7.79 -17.85 -8.10
C LEU A 339 -6.49 -17.16 -8.52
N TRP A 340 -5.42 -17.94 -8.59
CA TRP A 340 -4.14 -17.50 -9.13
C TRP A 340 -4.06 -17.84 -10.62
N VAL A 341 -3.61 -16.87 -11.43
CA VAL A 341 -3.46 -17.04 -12.88
C VAL A 341 -2.03 -16.71 -13.30
N LEU A 342 -1.55 -17.42 -14.30
CA LEU A 342 -0.26 -17.15 -14.94
C LEU A 342 -0.46 -16.02 -15.97
N ASP A 343 0.00 -14.83 -15.62
CA ASP A 343 -0.02 -13.63 -16.46
C ASP A 343 1.39 -13.42 -17.02
N GLY A 344 1.56 -13.70 -18.32
CA GLY A 344 2.88 -13.78 -18.94
C GLY A 344 3.74 -14.87 -18.29
N THR A 345 4.75 -14.46 -17.51
CA THR A 345 5.67 -15.37 -16.79
C THR A 345 5.45 -15.39 -15.29
N ARG A 346 4.47 -14.64 -14.79
CA ARG A 346 4.25 -14.44 -13.35
C ARG A 346 2.87 -14.94 -12.92
N TRP A 347 2.83 -15.58 -11.76
CA TRP A 347 1.58 -15.90 -11.11
C TRP A 347 1.04 -14.68 -10.38
N ARG A 348 -0.25 -14.34 -10.62
CA ARG A 348 -0.94 -13.20 -10.01
C ARG A 348 -2.32 -13.60 -9.50
N LEU A 349 -2.73 -13.03 -8.39
CA LEU A 349 -4.05 -13.24 -7.80
C LEU A 349 -5.12 -12.49 -8.61
N ARG A 350 -6.00 -13.23 -9.28
CA ARG A 350 -7.07 -12.69 -10.12
C ARG A 350 -8.37 -12.48 -9.38
N PHE A 351 -8.68 -13.39 -8.45
CA PHE A 351 -9.92 -13.34 -7.68
C PHE A 351 -9.71 -13.87 -6.28
N HIS A 352 -10.41 -13.24 -5.32
CA HIS A 352 -10.40 -13.64 -3.94
C HIS A 352 -11.82 -13.56 -3.35
N GLN A 353 -12.21 -14.56 -2.56
CA GLN A 353 -13.45 -14.54 -1.81
C GLN A 353 -13.21 -14.93 -0.36
N GLU A 354 -13.89 -14.25 0.54
CA GLU A 354 -13.85 -14.50 1.97
C GLU A 354 -15.27 -14.75 2.48
N THR A 355 -15.42 -15.83 3.27
CA THR A 355 -16.68 -16.22 3.91
C THR A 355 -16.40 -16.46 5.39
N PRO A 356 -17.07 -15.76 6.33
CA PRO A 356 -16.93 -16.05 7.75
C PRO A 356 -17.35 -17.48 8.07
N GLU A 357 -16.57 -18.17 8.89
CA GLU A 357 -16.94 -19.47 9.42
C GLU A 357 -17.78 -19.23 10.69
N ALA A 358 -18.95 -19.87 10.78
CA ALA A 358 -19.92 -19.66 11.85
C ALA A 358 -19.48 -20.28 13.19
#